data_3ac111b242eeb05e41e40da266095a27
#
_entry.id   3ac111b242eeb05e41e40da266095a27
#
_cell.length_a   1.000
_cell.length_b   1.000
_cell.length_c   1.000
_cell.angle_alpha   90.00
_cell.angle_beta   90.00
_cell.angle_gamma   90.00
#
_symmetry.space_group_name_H-M   'P 1'
#
loop_
_entity.id
_entity.type
_entity.pdbx_description
1 polymer ?
#
loop_
_entity_poly.entity_id
_entity_poly.type
_entity_poly.pdbx_seq_one_letter_code
_entity_poly.pdbx_strand_id
1 'polypeptide(L)'
;MIEYLSLQKINALHEQEIVEAVEKVVRSGWYLHGQATERFERHYADFIGTRHCIGCGNGLDALTLIFRAYKELGVLHDGDEILVPANTFVASILSITENGLRPILVEPDYETLEIDERLIESHITNRTRALLLVHLYGLCAYTDEIAEHCRRHGLLLIEDNAQAHGCRYGNKRTGSLGHAAAHSFYPGKNLGAMGDAGAVTTNDDQLAQMVRALGNYGSSRKYVFDYVGRNSRIDEIQAALLDVKLQYLDEDNKRRQQIADRFYREIDNPRITLPGKRRWLNGEEDNVFHIFPILCEDRDALQSYLKEKDVQTLIHYPIPPHRQRCYAEWRDLSLPVTERIHREELSLPCNQTMSDDETEQIIGLLNGFGRS
;
A
#
# COMPACT_ATOMS: atom_id res chain seq x y z
N MET A 1 6.70 22.57 16.07
CA MET A 1 6.95 21.11 15.87
C MET A 1 6.26 20.70 14.59
N ILE A 2 7.00 20.12 13.64
CA ILE A 2 6.46 19.56 12.40
C ILE A 2 6.07 18.11 12.69
N GLU A 3 4.77 17.82 12.66
CA GLU A 3 4.23 16.49 12.87
C GLU A 3 4.51 15.62 11.63
N TYR A 4 4.81 14.32 11.84
CA TYR A 4 4.94 13.38 10.72
C TYR A 4 3.63 13.29 9.90
N LEU A 5 2.51 13.18 10.60
CA LEU A 5 1.16 13.12 10.02
C LEU A 5 0.13 13.57 11.05
N SER A 6 -0.73 14.50 10.71
CA SER A 6 -1.84 14.93 11.57
C SER A 6 -3.17 14.55 10.94
N LEU A 7 -3.78 13.46 11.44
CA LEU A 7 -5.11 13.04 10.98
C LEU A 7 -6.18 14.09 11.27
N GLN A 8 -6.01 14.88 12.35
CA GLN A 8 -6.92 15.97 12.67
C GLN A 8 -6.90 17.03 11.56
N LYS A 9 -5.70 17.51 11.15
CA LYS A 9 -5.56 18.50 10.10
C LYS A 9 -6.10 17.98 8.76
N ILE A 10 -5.78 16.72 8.42
CA ILE A 10 -6.24 16.09 7.16
C ILE A 10 -7.77 16.00 7.12
N ASN A 11 -8.42 15.56 8.19
CA ASN A 11 -9.87 15.44 8.21
C ASN A 11 -10.56 16.81 8.27
N ALA A 12 -9.93 17.82 8.87
CA ALA A 12 -10.44 19.19 8.91
C ALA A 12 -10.55 19.85 7.52
N LEU A 13 -9.82 19.36 6.51
CA LEU A 13 -9.92 19.87 5.13
C LEU A 13 -11.34 19.71 4.56
N HIS A 14 -12.05 18.64 4.96
CA HIS A 14 -13.38 18.28 4.44
C HIS A 14 -14.36 17.92 5.57
N GLU A 15 -14.17 18.51 6.78
CA GLU A 15 -14.89 18.14 8.00
C GLU A 15 -16.41 18.18 7.82
N GLN A 16 -16.94 19.26 7.24
CA GLN A 16 -18.39 19.43 7.08
C GLN A 16 -18.99 18.32 6.23
N GLU A 17 -18.40 18.00 5.07
CA GLU A 17 -18.89 16.97 4.16
C GLU A 17 -18.80 15.58 4.77
N ILE A 18 -17.71 15.31 5.50
CA ILE A 18 -17.53 14.05 6.24
C ILE A 18 -18.60 13.90 7.32
N VAL A 19 -18.85 14.94 8.12
CA VAL A 19 -19.87 14.92 9.18
C VAL A 19 -21.25 14.69 8.58
N GLU A 20 -21.62 15.41 7.52
CA GLU A 20 -22.89 15.23 6.82
C GLU A 20 -23.07 13.80 6.26
N ALA A 21 -22.01 13.22 5.69
CA ALA A 21 -22.06 11.86 5.17
C ALA A 21 -22.27 10.83 6.29
N VAL A 22 -21.55 10.95 7.40
CA VAL A 22 -21.70 10.10 8.58
C VAL A 22 -23.09 10.25 9.22
N GLU A 23 -23.59 11.48 9.36
CA GLU A 23 -24.92 11.77 9.92
C GLU A 23 -26.03 11.08 9.10
N LYS A 24 -25.93 11.07 7.78
CA LYS A 24 -26.89 10.36 6.90
C LYS A 24 -26.91 8.86 7.21
N VAL A 25 -25.76 8.23 7.42
CA VAL A 25 -25.68 6.81 7.80
C VAL A 25 -26.30 6.58 9.18
N VAL A 26 -25.95 7.42 10.17
CA VAL A 26 -26.49 7.29 11.53
C VAL A 26 -28.03 7.40 11.51
N ARG A 27 -28.58 8.37 10.79
CA ARG A 27 -30.02 8.57 10.68
C ARG A 27 -30.74 7.45 9.90
N SER A 28 -30.04 6.75 8.99
CA SER A 28 -30.63 5.64 8.22
C SER A 28 -30.89 4.40 9.09
N GLY A 29 -30.12 4.21 10.18
CA GLY A 29 -30.12 2.99 10.97
C GLY A 29 -29.60 1.75 10.24
N TRP A 30 -28.98 1.92 9.06
CA TRP A 30 -28.43 0.83 8.25
C TRP A 30 -26.90 0.93 8.23
N TYR A 31 -26.19 -0.06 8.77
CA TYR A 31 -24.77 0.06 9.08
C TYR A 31 -23.84 -0.89 8.31
N LEU A 32 -24.41 -1.86 7.56
CA LEU A 32 -23.65 -2.84 6.76
C LEU A 32 -24.37 -3.15 5.45
N HIS A 33 -23.62 -3.28 4.36
CA HIS A 33 -24.15 -3.64 3.03
C HIS A 33 -25.31 -2.74 2.57
N GLY A 34 -25.20 -1.45 2.79
CA GLY A 34 -26.21 -0.47 2.41
C GLY A 34 -25.74 0.44 1.27
N GLN A 35 -26.45 1.56 1.12
CA GLN A 35 -26.25 2.46 -0.01
C GLN A 35 -24.90 3.18 -0.02
N ALA A 36 -24.30 3.44 1.14
CA ALA A 36 -22.99 4.08 1.19
C ALA A 36 -21.88 3.12 0.70
N THR A 37 -21.96 1.84 1.11
CA THR A 37 -21.06 0.81 0.60
C THR A 37 -21.19 0.63 -0.90
N GLU A 38 -22.42 0.47 -1.41
CA GLU A 38 -22.67 0.30 -2.87
C GLU A 38 -22.16 1.49 -3.68
N ARG A 39 -22.34 2.71 -3.17
CA ARG A 39 -21.89 3.93 -3.83
C ARG A 39 -20.36 4.04 -3.83
N PHE A 40 -19.72 3.83 -2.69
CA PHE A 40 -18.28 3.85 -2.57
C PHE A 40 -17.62 2.77 -3.43
N GLU A 41 -18.10 1.52 -3.38
CA GLU A 41 -17.59 0.42 -4.21
C GLU A 41 -17.65 0.77 -5.71
N ARG A 42 -18.75 1.35 -6.18
CA ARG A 42 -18.89 1.77 -7.58
C ARG A 42 -17.92 2.91 -7.93
N HIS A 43 -17.90 3.98 -7.11
CA HIS A 43 -17.04 5.13 -7.39
C HIS A 43 -15.55 4.75 -7.31
N TYR A 44 -15.17 3.86 -6.38
CA TYR A 44 -13.79 3.42 -6.27
C TYR A 44 -13.40 2.48 -7.42
N ALA A 45 -14.29 1.60 -7.86
CA ALA A 45 -14.07 0.78 -9.06
C ALA A 45 -13.87 1.66 -10.31
N ASP A 46 -14.73 2.67 -10.49
CA ASP A 46 -14.62 3.65 -11.58
C ASP A 46 -13.30 4.44 -11.50
N PHE A 47 -12.91 4.89 -10.29
CA PHE A 47 -11.67 5.62 -10.06
C PHE A 47 -10.43 4.78 -10.38
N ILE A 48 -10.40 3.52 -9.98
CA ILE A 48 -9.30 2.59 -10.27
C ILE A 48 -9.32 2.14 -11.74
N GLY A 49 -10.49 2.05 -12.36
CA GLY A 49 -10.69 1.56 -13.72
C GLY A 49 -10.88 0.04 -13.78
N THR A 50 -11.57 -0.53 -12.78
CA THR A 50 -11.94 -1.95 -12.72
C THR A 50 -13.46 -2.11 -12.75
N ARG A 51 -13.94 -3.33 -13.08
CA ARG A 51 -15.38 -3.63 -13.05
C ARG A 51 -15.93 -3.79 -11.65
N HIS A 52 -15.10 -4.26 -10.72
CA HIS A 52 -15.52 -4.58 -9.36
C HIS A 52 -14.61 -3.95 -8.32
N CYS A 53 -15.25 -3.47 -7.26
CA CYS A 53 -14.65 -3.17 -5.97
C CYS A 53 -15.50 -3.84 -4.90
N ILE A 54 -14.87 -4.54 -3.97
CA ILE A 54 -15.52 -5.25 -2.87
C ILE A 54 -14.94 -4.75 -1.56
N GLY A 55 -15.72 -4.00 -0.77
CA GLY A 55 -15.32 -3.50 0.53
C GLY A 55 -15.15 -4.63 1.55
N CYS A 56 -14.09 -4.55 2.34
CA CYS A 56 -13.75 -5.49 3.40
C CYS A 56 -13.21 -4.77 4.65
N GLY A 57 -12.87 -5.53 5.69
CA GLY A 57 -12.50 -4.98 7.00
C GLY A 57 -11.19 -4.19 7.01
N ASN A 58 -10.19 -4.60 6.24
CA ASN A 58 -8.87 -3.96 6.18
C ASN A 58 -8.05 -4.50 4.99
N GLY A 59 -6.83 -3.96 4.80
CA GLY A 59 -5.96 -4.36 3.69
C GLY A 59 -5.40 -5.79 3.81
N LEU A 60 -5.10 -6.27 5.02
CA LEU A 60 -4.68 -7.66 5.22
C LEU A 60 -5.80 -8.62 4.85
N ASP A 61 -7.02 -8.32 5.27
CA ASP A 61 -8.20 -9.10 4.89
C ASP A 61 -8.41 -9.10 3.38
N ALA A 62 -8.19 -7.96 2.70
CA ALA A 62 -8.29 -7.88 1.25
C ALA A 62 -7.33 -8.87 0.55
N LEU A 63 -6.05 -8.88 0.93
CA LEU A 63 -5.06 -9.83 0.41
C LEU A 63 -5.43 -11.28 0.75
N THR A 64 -5.78 -11.55 2.01
CA THR A 64 -6.17 -12.88 2.48
C THR A 64 -7.39 -13.41 1.71
N LEU A 65 -8.38 -12.56 1.45
CA LEU A 65 -9.57 -12.91 0.67
C LEU A 65 -9.25 -13.20 -0.80
N ILE A 66 -8.34 -12.46 -1.42
CA ILE A 66 -7.89 -12.72 -2.79
C ILE A 66 -7.27 -14.12 -2.88
N PHE A 67 -6.28 -14.43 -2.03
CA PHE A 67 -5.63 -15.75 -2.04
C PHE A 67 -6.61 -16.85 -1.71
N ARG A 68 -7.47 -16.66 -0.72
CA ARG A 68 -8.50 -17.63 -0.36
C ARG A 68 -9.48 -17.87 -1.51
N ALA A 69 -9.92 -16.81 -2.20
CA ALA A 69 -10.82 -16.93 -3.32
C ALA A 69 -10.19 -17.74 -4.48
N TYR A 70 -8.93 -17.49 -4.81
CA TYR A 70 -8.24 -18.29 -5.82
C TYR A 70 -8.06 -19.76 -5.41
N LYS A 71 -7.94 -20.06 -4.11
CA LYS A 71 -7.95 -21.44 -3.62
C LYS A 71 -9.32 -22.10 -3.78
N GLU A 72 -10.40 -21.44 -3.41
CA GLU A 72 -11.77 -21.95 -3.56
C GLU A 72 -12.15 -22.14 -5.05
N LEU A 73 -11.59 -21.30 -5.94
CA LEU A 73 -11.73 -21.45 -7.40
C LEU A 73 -10.83 -22.55 -8.00
N GLY A 74 -9.98 -23.21 -7.20
CA GLY A 74 -9.10 -24.27 -7.67
C GLY A 74 -7.90 -23.80 -8.49
N VAL A 75 -7.56 -22.51 -8.41
CA VAL A 75 -6.41 -21.90 -9.12
C VAL A 75 -5.14 -22.00 -8.29
N LEU A 76 -5.23 -21.86 -6.96
CA LEU A 76 -4.14 -21.99 -6.00
C LEU A 76 -4.38 -23.18 -5.07
N HIS A 77 -3.29 -23.81 -4.60
CA HIS A 77 -3.31 -24.97 -3.73
C HIS A 77 -2.32 -24.80 -2.57
N ASP A 78 -2.52 -25.53 -1.48
CA ASP A 78 -1.58 -25.53 -0.35
C ASP A 78 -0.15 -25.84 -0.79
N GLY A 79 0.79 -25.02 -0.34
CA GLY A 79 2.20 -25.11 -0.67
C GLY A 79 2.63 -24.49 -2.00
N ASP A 80 1.70 -23.93 -2.78
CA ASP A 80 2.05 -23.12 -3.95
C ASP A 80 2.89 -21.91 -3.54
N GLU A 81 3.86 -21.56 -4.37
CA GLU A 81 4.82 -20.49 -4.10
C GLU A 81 4.33 -19.16 -4.68
N ILE A 82 4.42 -18.13 -3.85
CA ILE A 82 4.07 -16.75 -4.21
C ILE A 82 5.32 -15.90 -4.08
N LEU A 83 5.80 -15.33 -5.19
CA LEU A 83 6.87 -14.36 -5.15
C LEU A 83 6.37 -13.08 -4.48
N VAL A 84 7.17 -12.49 -3.61
CA VAL A 84 6.82 -11.26 -2.87
C VAL A 84 8.10 -10.48 -2.56
N PRO A 85 8.09 -9.12 -2.62
CA PRO A 85 9.27 -8.36 -2.25
C PRO A 85 9.66 -8.59 -0.79
N ALA A 86 10.97 -8.71 -0.54
CA ALA A 86 11.50 -8.84 0.82
C ALA A 86 11.38 -7.53 1.61
N ASN A 87 11.41 -6.38 0.92
CA ASN A 87 11.09 -5.08 1.48
C ASN A 87 9.60 -4.81 1.34
N THR A 88 8.84 -5.14 2.36
CA THR A 88 7.39 -4.90 2.43
C THR A 88 6.90 -4.81 3.86
N PHE A 89 5.67 -4.31 4.05
CA PHE A 89 4.97 -4.47 5.31
C PHE A 89 4.57 -5.95 5.52
N VAL A 90 4.64 -6.41 6.75
CA VAL A 90 4.43 -7.82 7.09
C VAL A 90 3.07 -8.39 6.62
N ALA A 91 2.05 -7.55 6.44
CA ALA A 91 0.73 -7.96 6.00
C ALA A 91 0.75 -8.67 4.63
N SER A 92 1.59 -8.22 3.68
CA SER A 92 1.75 -8.89 2.38
C SER A 92 2.14 -10.35 2.55
N ILE A 93 3.08 -10.63 3.47
CA ILE A 93 3.57 -11.99 3.74
C ILE A 93 2.58 -12.80 4.58
N LEU A 94 1.97 -12.18 5.60
CA LEU A 94 0.96 -12.84 6.43
C LEU A 94 -0.21 -13.37 5.60
N SER A 95 -0.68 -12.62 4.62
CA SER A 95 -1.79 -13.03 3.74
C SER A 95 -1.50 -14.31 2.96
N ILE A 96 -0.23 -14.52 2.59
CA ILE A 96 0.23 -15.73 1.90
C ILE A 96 0.26 -16.91 2.88
N THR A 97 0.90 -16.73 4.04
CA THR A 97 1.07 -17.80 5.03
C THR A 97 -0.23 -18.23 5.69
N GLU A 98 -1.16 -17.29 5.96
CA GLU A 98 -2.50 -17.59 6.47
C GLU A 98 -3.30 -18.50 5.53
N ASN A 99 -3.02 -18.45 4.24
CA ASN A 99 -3.67 -19.28 3.23
C ASN A 99 -2.96 -20.63 2.97
N GLY A 100 -1.93 -21.00 3.76
CA GLY A 100 -1.16 -22.21 3.54
C GLY A 100 -0.30 -22.17 2.28
N LEU A 101 -0.07 -20.98 1.73
CA LEU A 101 0.82 -20.72 0.60
C LEU A 101 2.23 -20.42 1.11
N ARG A 102 3.21 -20.52 0.23
CA ARG A 102 4.62 -20.32 0.57
C ARG A 102 5.15 -19.01 -0.01
N PRO A 103 5.48 -18.00 0.80
CA PRO A 103 6.12 -16.80 0.32
C PRO A 103 7.57 -17.07 -0.08
N ILE A 104 7.97 -16.59 -1.25
CA ILE A 104 9.34 -16.59 -1.75
C ILE A 104 9.79 -15.14 -1.82
N LEU A 105 10.71 -14.77 -0.95
CA LEU A 105 11.19 -13.40 -0.81
C LEU A 105 12.17 -13.06 -1.93
N VAL A 106 11.91 -11.97 -2.63
CA VAL A 106 12.78 -11.41 -3.68
C VAL A 106 13.35 -10.09 -3.20
N GLU A 107 14.67 -9.91 -3.30
CA GLU A 107 15.33 -8.66 -2.92
C GLU A 107 14.78 -7.46 -3.70
N PRO A 108 14.73 -6.27 -3.09
CA PRO A 108 14.40 -5.04 -3.77
C PRO A 108 15.61 -4.46 -4.53
N ASP A 109 15.35 -3.60 -5.50
CA ASP A 109 16.33 -2.68 -6.04
C ASP A 109 16.58 -1.53 -5.04
N TYR A 110 17.84 -1.24 -4.75
CA TYR A 110 18.20 -0.23 -3.75
C TYR A 110 17.89 1.22 -4.19
N GLU A 111 17.78 1.47 -5.50
CA GLU A 111 17.46 2.79 -6.03
C GLU A 111 15.96 3.12 -5.93
N THR A 112 15.10 2.11 -6.10
CA THR A 112 13.64 2.29 -6.09
C THR A 112 12.99 1.82 -4.79
N LEU A 113 13.63 0.91 -4.05
CA LEU A 113 13.12 0.17 -2.89
C LEU A 113 12.01 -0.84 -3.23
N GLU A 114 11.64 -0.95 -4.50
CA GLU A 114 10.65 -1.90 -5.03
C GLU A 114 11.32 -3.23 -5.38
N ILE A 115 10.51 -4.27 -5.63
CA ILE A 115 11.03 -5.58 -6.05
C ILE A 115 11.97 -5.43 -7.25
N ASP A 116 13.14 -6.09 -7.19
CA ASP A 116 14.08 -6.09 -8.32
C ASP A 116 13.59 -7.06 -9.40
N GLU A 117 13.06 -6.52 -10.50
CA GLU A 117 12.53 -7.30 -11.61
C GLU A 117 13.55 -8.25 -12.23
N ARG A 118 14.84 -7.90 -12.18
CA ARG A 118 15.96 -8.71 -12.69
C ARG A 118 16.14 -10.02 -11.93
N LEU A 119 15.65 -10.10 -10.70
CA LEU A 119 15.77 -11.27 -9.85
C LEU A 119 14.55 -12.22 -9.95
N ILE A 120 13.42 -11.77 -10.50
CA ILE A 120 12.16 -12.53 -10.54
C ILE A 120 12.36 -13.88 -11.21
N GLU A 121 12.95 -13.90 -12.41
CA GLU A 121 13.13 -15.13 -13.20
C GLU A 121 13.88 -16.23 -12.42
N SER A 122 14.92 -15.85 -11.67
CA SER A 122 15.74 -16.79 -10.89
C SER A 122 15.03 -17.39 -9.68
N HIS A 123 13.91 -16.81 -9.26
CA HIS A 123 13.10 -17.29 -8.13
C HIS A 123 11.89 -18.10 -8.57
N ILE A 124 11.62 -18.20 -9.88
CA ILE A 124 10.50 -19.00 -10.42
C ILE A 124 10.85 -20.48 -10.38
N THR A 125 9.96 -21.27 -9.81
CA THR A 125 10.03 -22.75 -9.79
C THR A 125 8.78 -23.35 -10.43
N ASN A 126 8.74 -24.66 -10.51
CA ASN A 126 7.53 -25.38 -10.98
C ASN A 126 6.34 -25.29 -10.02
N ARG A 127 6.53 -24.75 -8.81
CA ARG A 127 5.47 -24.49 -7.81
C ARG A 127 5.03 -23.03 -7.75
N THR A 128 5.74 -22.13 -8.40
CA THR A 128 5.39 -20.71 -8.43
C THR A 128 4.07 -20.53 -9.19
N ARG A 129 3.11 -19.81 -8.58
CA ARG A 129 1.76 -19.61 -9.15
C ARG A 129 1.37 -18.14 -9.21
N ALA A 130 2.00 -17.28 -8.41
CA ALA A 130 1.69 -15.84 -8.41
C ALA A 130 2.91 -15.00 -8.04
N LEU A 131 2.84 -13.75 -8.45
CA LEU A 131 3.64 -12.65 -7.94
C LEU A 131 2.70 -11.70 -7.18
N LEU A 132 2.98 -11.46 -5.91
CA LEU A 132 2.39 -10.37 -5.14
C LEU A 132 3.28 -9.14 -5.29
N LEU A 133 2.85 -8.21 -6.13
CA LEU A 133 3.54 -6.96 -6.40
C LEU A 133 3.09 -5.91 -5.39
N VAL A 134 4.01 -5.35 -4.62
CA VAL A 134 3.72 -4.32 -3.62
C VAL A 134 4.15 -2.96 -4.18
N HIS A 135 3.24 -2.00 -4.22
CA HIS A 135 3.52 -0.61 -4.57
C HIS A 135 3.93 0.15 -3.30
N LEU A 136 5.14 -0.14 -2.82
CA LEU A 136 5.60 0.34 -1.52
C LEU A 136 5.82 1.86 -1.54
N TYR A 137 5.56 2.51 -0.42
CA TYR A 137 5.71 3.96 -0.22
C TYR A 137 4.87 4.85 -1.15
N GLY A 138 4.14 4.24 -2.10
CA GLY A 138 3.33 4.94 -3.08
C GLY A 138 3.94 4.99 -4.48
N LEU A 139 5.09 4.33 -4.69
CA LEU A 139 5.74 4.18 -5.99
C LEU A 139 5.10 3.00 -6.74
N CYS A 140 4.87 3.17 -8.04
CA CYS A 140 4.43 2.10 -8.91
C CYS A 140 5.58 1.09 -9.14
N ALA A 141 5.41 -0.12 -8.60
CA ALA A 141 6.37 -1.21 -8.78
C ALA A 141 6.15 -1.98 -10.10
N TYR A 142 5.03 -1.73 -10.81
CA TYR A 142 4.72 -2.42 -12.05
C TYR A 142 5.63 -1.95 -13.18
N THR A 143 6.11 -2.93 -13.97
CA THR A 143 6.81 -2.71 -15.22
C THR A 143 6.31 -3.69 -16.29
N ASP A 144 6.54 -3.37 -17.56
CA ASP A 144 6.20 -4.27 -18.65
C ASP A 144 7.01 -5.58 -18.58
N GLU A 145 8.21 -5.56 -18.00
CA GLU A 145 9.06 -6.74 -17.79
C GLU A 145 8.45 -7.67 -16.73
N ILE A 146 7.97 -7.13 -15.61
CA ILE A 146 7.24 -7.89 -14.60
C ILE A 146 5.99 -8.55 -15.19
N ALA A 147 5.21 -7.80 -15.97
CA ALA A 147 4.03 -8.33 -16.64
C ALA A 147 4.38 -9.46 -17.62
N GLU A 148 5.49 -9.31 -18.36
CA GLU A 148 5.97 -10.33 -19.29
C GLU A 148 6.45 -11.60 -18.57
N HIS A 149 7.16 -11.48 -17.43
CA HIS A 149 7.48 -12.64 -16.59
C HIS A 149 6.22 -13.39 -16.16
N CYS A 150 5.23 -12.68 -15.64
CA CYS A 150 3.97 -13.29 -15.23
C CYS A 150 3.26 -13.98 -16.39
N ARG A 151 3.16 -13.33 -17.55
CA ARG A 151 2.52 -13.89 -18.75
C ARG A 151 3.24 -15.15 -19.26
N ARG A 152 4.57 -15.12 -19.36
CA ARG A 152 5.40 -16.22 -19.88
C ARG A 152 5.32 -17.45 -19.01
N HIS A 153 5.22 -17.30 -17.70
CA HIS A 153 5.18 -18.40 -16.74
C HIS A 153 3.74 -18.73 -16.25
N GLY A 154 2.72 -18.05 -16.79
CA GLY A 154 1.32 -18.27 -16.39
C GLY A 154 1.07 -17.94 -14.92
N LEU A 155 1.75 -16.92 -14.36
CA LEU A 155 1.60 -16.51 -12.98
C LEU A 155 0.45 -15.51 -12.83
N LEU A 156 -0.29 -15.62 -11.73
CA LEU A 156 -1.17 -14.55 -11.31
C LEU A 156 -0.33 -13.33 -10.90
N LEU A 157 -0.69 -12.14 -11.36
CA LEU A 157 -0.16 -10.87 -10.85
C LEU A 157 -1.21 -10.27 -9.92
N ILE A 158 -0.87 -10.21 -8.63
CA ILE A 158 -1.72 -9.63 -7.58
C ILE A 158 -1.05 -8.38 -7.07
N GLU A 159 -1.79 -7.28 -6.94
CA GLU A 159 -1.25 -6.01 -6.47
C GLU A 159 -1.58 -5.81 -4.98
N ASP A 160 -0.59 -5.49 -4.16
CA ASP A 160 -0.78 -4.83 -2.86
C ASP A 160 -0.71 -3.32 -3.10
N ASN A 161 -1.87 -2.72 -3.24
CA ASN A 161 -2.03 -1.28 -3.51
C ASN A 161 -2.30 -0.45 -2.23
N ALA A 162 -2.00 -1.02 -1.07
CA ALA A 162 -2.29 -0.40 0.22
C ALA A 162 -1.60 0.96 0.45
N GLN A 163 -0.56 1.28 -0.30
CA GLN A 163 0.21 2.53 -0.17
C GLN A 163 0.17 3.40 -1.44
N ALA A 164 -0.53 2.99 -2.50
CA ALA A 164 -0.45 3.64 -3.80
C ALA A 164 -1.81 4.11 -4.36
N HIS A 165 -2.72 4.57 -3.48
CA HIS A 165 -4.02 5.07 -3.90
C HIS A 165 -3.91 6.24 -4.87
N GLY A 166 -4.38 6.03 -6.11
CA GLY A 166 -4.33 7.02 -7.17
C GLY A 166 -3.04 7.05 -7.99
N CYS A 167 -2.03 6.25 -7.64
CA CYS A 167 -0.81 6.10 -8.41
C CYS A 167 -1.09 5.57 -9.81
N ARG A 168 -0.23 5.86 -10.77
CA ARG A 168 -0.43 5.55 -12.18
C ARG A 168 0.75 4.83 -12.80
N TYR A 169 0.43 4.00 -13.79
CA TYR A 169 1.35 3.50 -14.80
C TYR A 169 0.77 3.85 -16.17
N GLY A 170 1.35 4.84 -16.83
CA GLY A 170 0.76 5.42 -18.05
C GLY A 170 -0.67 5.93 -17.79
N ASN A 171 -1.62 5.44 -18.57
CA ASN A 171 -3.03 5.85 -18.46
C ASN A 171 -3.84 5.03 -17.45
N LYS A 172 -3.26 3.99 -16.86
CA LYS A 172 -3.94 3.13 -15.89
C LYS A 172 -3.54 3.51 -14.45
N ARG A 173 -4.43 3.22 -13.49
CA ARG A 173 -4.09 3.33 -12.07
C ARG A 173 -3.58 2.00 -11.55
N THR A 174 -2.65 2.04 -10.58
CA THR A 174 -2.32 0.87 -9.75
C THR A 174 -3.59 0.38 -9.06
N GLY A 175 -3.70 -0.93 -8.91
CA GLY A 175 -4.94 -1.58 -8.51
C GLY A 175 -5.81 -2.08 -9.67
N SER A 176 -5.39 -1.78 -10.94
CA SER A 176 -6.02 -2.30 -12.16
C SER A 176 -5.03 -2.94 -13.13
N LEU A 177 -3.78 -3.09 -12.73
CA LEU A 177 -2.69 -3.56 -13.59
C LEU A 177 -2.56 -5.09 -13.56
N GLY A 178 -2.90 -5.72 -12.43
CA GLY A 178 -2.89 -7.16 -12.23
C GLY A 178 -4.26 -7.82 -12.40
N HIS A 179 -4.35 -9.08 -11.97
CA HIS A 179 -5.60 -9.86 -11.98
C HIS A 179 -6.55 -9.44 -10.84
N ALA A 180 -5.98 -9.03 -9.71
CA ALA A 180 -6.68 -8.48 -8.55
C ALA A 180 -5.75 -7.57 -7.75
N ALA A 181 -6.34 -6.65 -7.00
CA ALA A 181 -5.58 -5.79 -6.09
C ALA A 181 -6.27 -5.66 -4.74
N ALA A 182 -5.44 -5.54 -3.70
CA ALA A 182 -5.86 -5.25 -2.34
C ALA A 182 -5.56 -3.80 -1.99
N HIS A 183 -6.50 -3.17 -1.30
CA HIS A 183 -6.42 -1.79 -0.84
C HIS A 183 -6.62 -1.72 0.67
N SER A 184 -5.85 -0.88 1.35
CA SER A 184 -6.01 -0.58 2.77
C SER A 184 -6.42 0.87 2.93
N PHE A 185 -7.50 1.10 3.64
CA PHE A 185 -7.95 2.45 4.00
C PHE A 185 -7.65 2.76 5.47
N TYR A 186 -6.59 2.16 6.05
CA TYR A 186 -6.10 2.54 7.38
C TYR A 186 -5.97 4.08 7.47
N PRO A 187 -6.30 4.70 8.61
CA PRO A 187 -6.41 6.17 8.72
C PRO A 187 -5.23 6.98 8.18
N GLY A 188 -4.01 6.46 8.29
CA GLY A 188 -2.79 7.12 7.78
C GLY A 188 -2.58 7.00 6.26
N LYS A 189 -3.40 6.26 5.52
CA LYS A 189 -3.26 6.10 4.07
C LYS A 189 -3.67 7.37 3.31
N ASN A 190 -3.21 7.53 2.07
CA ASN A 190 -3.57 8.67 1.23
C ASN A 190 -5.10 8.80 1.09
N LEU A 191 -5.80 7.68 0.96
CA LEU A 191 -7.24 7.58 1.14
C LEU A 191 -7.49 6.82 2.44
N GLY A 192 -7.57 7.53 3.56
CA GLY A 192 -7.70 6.95 4.90
C GLY A 192 -9.10 7.08 5.48
N ALA A 193 -9.63 6.00 6.03
CA ALA A 193 -10.86 5.94 6.81
C ALA A 193 -10.68 6.53 8.22
N MET A 194 -11.72 6.51 9.04
CA MET A 194 -11.69 6.84 10.46
C MET A 194 -11.76 5.57 11.34
N GLY A 195 -11.03 4.56 10.92
CA GLY A 195 -10.94 3.22 11.51
C GLY A 195 -10.38 2.27 10.47
N ASP A 196 -10.55 0.97 10.69
CA ASP A 196 -10.14 -0.02 9.69
C ASP A 196 -11.14 -0.07 8.53
N ALA A 197 -10.61 -0.18 7.33
CA ALA A 197 -11.34 -0.46 6.10
C ALA A 197 -10.35 -0.93 5.02
N GLY A 198 -10.86 -1.67 4.05
CA GLY A 198 -10.12 -2.14 2.89
C GLY A 198 -11.04 -2.47 1.72
N ALA A 199 -10.46 -2.82 0.59
CA ALA A 199 -11.21 -3.30 -0.55
C ALA A 199 -10.36 -4.22 -1.42
N VAL A 200 -11.05 -5.04 -2.23
CA VAL A 200 -10.48 -5.79 -3.35
C VAL A 200 -11.00 -5.19 -4.65
N THR A 201 -10.12 -4.94 -5.61
CA THR A 201 -10.51 -4.57 -6.98
C THR A 201 -10.12 -5.66 -7.98
N THR A 202 -10.97 -5.90 -8.97
CA THR A 202 -10.73 -6.91 -10.02
C THR A 202 -11.64 -6.70 -11.22
N ASN A 203 -11.24 -7.27 -12.36
CA ASN A 203 -12.08 -7.41 -13.56
C ASN A 203 -12.68 -8.82 -13.71
N ASP A 204 -12.41 -9.73 -12.77
CA ASP A 204 -12.91 -11.10 -12.80
C ASP A 204 -14.22 -11.21 -11.99
N ASP A 205 -15.31 -11.55 -12.68
CA ASP A 205 -16.65 -11.66 -12.07
C ASP A 205 -16.72 -12.81 -11.06
N GLN A 206 -16.02 -13.92 -11.33
CA GLN A 206 -16.03 -15.09 -10.44
C GLN A 206 -15.24 -14.81 -9.17
N LEU A 207 -14.06 -14.17 -9.32
CA LEU A 207 -13.27 -13.75 -8.17
C LEU A 207 -14.04 -12.75 -7.31
N ALA A 208 -14.68 -11.75 -7.92
CA ALA A 208 -15.46 -10.73 -7.20
C ALA A 208 -16.60 -11.37 -6.37
N GLN A 209 -17.35 -12.31 -6.95
CA GLN A 209 -18.42 -13.03 -6.26
C GLN A 209 -17.85 -13.89 -5.11
N MET A 210 -16.74 -14.58 -5.34
CA MET A 210 -16.10 -15.41 -4.32
C MET A 210 -15.57 -14.57 -3.15
N VAL A 211 -14.89 -13.46 -3.43
CA VAL A 211 -14.41 -12.53 -2.39
C VAL A 211 -15.58 -12.00 -1.55
N ARG A 212 -16.68 -11.59 -2.19
CA ARG A 212 -17.88 -11.10 -1.50
C ARG A 212 -18.51 -12.18 -0.59
N ALA A 213 -18.59 -13.41 -1.08
CA ALA A 213 -19.12 -14.53 -0.30
C ALA A 213 -18.20 -14.84 0.90
N LEU A 214 -16.90 -14.97 0.67
CA LEU A 214 -15.90 -15.28 1.71
C LEU A 214 -15.85 -14.20 2.80
N GLY A 215 -15.93 -12.92 2.44
CA GLY A 215 -15.95 -11.81 3.39
C GLY A 215 -17.23 -11.76 4.24
N ASN A 216 -18.27 -12.45 3.82
CA ASN A 216 -19.55 -12.56 4.54
C ASN A 216 -19.82 -14.00 5.00
N TYR A 217 -18.89 -14.56 5.79
CA TYR A 217 -18.96 -15.91 6.37
C TYR A 217 -19.01 -17.06 5.33
N GLY A 218 -18.70 -16.82 4.07
CA GLY A 218 -18.84 -17.80 2.98
C GLY A 218 -20.28 -17.97 2.49
N SER A 219 -21.11 -16.96 2.72
CA SER A 219 -22.54 -16.99 2.39
C SER A 219 -22.80 -16.63 0.93
N SER A 220 -23.42 -17.55 0.19
CA SER A 220 -23.94 -17.30 -1.16
C SER A 220 -25.34 -16.68 -1.14
N ARG A 221 -26.13 -16.98 -0.12
CA ARG A 221 -27.47 -16.43 0.15
C ARG A 221 -27.78 -16.50 1.63
N LYS A 222 -28.73 -15.70 2.10
CA LYS A 222 -29.08 -15.59 3.52
C LYS A 222 -29.23 -16.95 4.19
N TYR A 223 -28.39 -17.19 5.23
CA TYR A 223 -28.31 -18.43 6.03
C TYR A 223 -27.83 -19.67 5.27
N VAL A 224 -27.24 -19.53 4.08
CA VAL A 224 -26.59 -20.63 3.35
C VAL A 224 -25.12 -20.31 3.21
N PHE A 225 -24.26 -21.18 3.74
CA PHE A 225 -22.81 -21.00 3.79
C PHE A 225 -22.17 -22.10 2.96
N ASP A 226 -21.75 -21.75 1.74
CA ASP A 226 -21.16 -22.74 0.81
C ASP A 226 -19.64 -22.86 1.02
N TYR A 227 -19.03 -21.88 1.69
CA TYR A 227 -17.58 -21.81 1.91
C TYR A 227 -17.27 -21.51 3.39
N VAL A 228 -16.06 -21.88 3.83
CA VAL A 228 -15.53 -21.45 5.13
C VAL A 228 -15.00 -20.03 4.99
N GLY A 229 -15.85 -19.06 5.22
CA GLY A 229 -15.52 -17.63 5.11
C GLY A 229 -15.16 -16.99 6.44
N ARG A 230 -15.06 -15.67 6.42
CA ARG A 230 -14.78 -14.82 7.59
C ARG A 230 -15.75 -13.64 7.65
N ASN A 231 -15.76 -12.94 8.78
CA ASN A 231 -16.45 -11.66 8.89
C ASN A 231 -15.48 -10.54 8.53
N SER A 232 -15.53 -10.11 7.28
CA SER A 232 -14.68 -9.00 6.77
C SER A 232 -15.48 -8.18 5.78
N ARG A 233 -16.07 -7.10 6.26
CA ARG A 233 -16.94 -6.20 5.52
C ARG A 233 -16.54 -4.77 5.84
N ILE A 234 -16.76 -3.86 4.90
CA ILE A 234 -16.64 -2.43 5.18
C ILE A 234 -17.89 -1.94 5.89
N ASP A 235 -17.73 -1.08 6.90
CA ASP A 235 -18.85 -0.41 7.57
C ASP A 235 -19.38 0.74 6.71
N GLU A 236 -20.71 0.96 6.75
CA GLU A 236 -21.36 2.05 6.02
C GLU A 236 -20.79 3.43 6.38
N ILE A 237 -20.41 3.64 7.64
CA ILE A 237 -19.79 4.90 8.09
C ILE A 237 -18.46 5.10 7.39
N GLN A 238 -17.61 4.07 7.33
CA GLN A 238 -16.30 4.15 6.67
C GLN A 238 -16.47 4.34 5.16
N ALA A 239 -17.40 3.62 4.54
CA ALA A 239 -17.69 3.78 3.12
C ALA A 239 -18.17 5.19 2.77
N ALA A 240 -19.06 5.76 3.58
CA ALA A 240 -19.62 7.10 3.38
C ALA A 240 -18.54 8.19 3.42
N LEU A 241 -17.65 8.16 4.42
CA LEU A 241 -16.59 9.16 4.54
C LEU A 241 -15.48 8.97 3.51
N LEU A 242 -15.17 7.71 3.14
CA LEU A 242 -14.21 7.42 2.08
C LEU A 242 -14.70 7.92 0.71
N ASP A 243 -16.00 7.83 0.45
CA ASP A 243 -16.62 8.34 -0.77
C ASP A 243 -16.49 9.88 -0.89
N VAL A 244 -16.55 10.60 0.23
CA VAL A 244 -16.24 12.03 0.27
C VAL A 244 -14.77 12.27 -0.03
N LYS A 245 -13.86 11.62 0.69
CA LYS A 245 -12.40 11.84 0.55
C LYS A 245 -11.87 11.42 -0.83
N LEU A 246 -12.49 10.44 -1.47
CA LEU A 246 -12.12 9.98 -2.79
C LEU A 246 -12.16 11.11 -3.84
N GLN A 247 -13.07 12.06 -3.70
CA GLN A 247 -13.24 13.17 -4.64
C GLN A 247 -12.02 14.11 -4.64
N TYR A 248 -11.26 14.14 -3.55
CA TYR A 248 -10.11 15.04 -3.33
C TYR A 248 -8.76 14.32 -3.46
N LEU A 249 -8.76 12.98 -3.63
CA LEU A 249 -7.54 12.18 -3.57
C LEU A 249 -6.48 12.59 -4.60
N ASP A 250 -6.86 12.92 -5.82
CA ASP A 250 -5.91 13.33 -6.86
C ASP A 250 -5.26 14.69 -6.52
N GLU A 251 -6.03 15.62 -5.92
CA GLU A 251 -5.51 16.92 -5.47
C GLU A 251 -4.57 16.76 -4.28
N ASP A 252 -4.95 15.95 -3.30
CA ASP A 252 -4.13 15.61 -2.13
C ASP A 252 -2.81 14.95 -2.55
N ASN A 253 -2.85 14.03 -3.50
CA ASN A 253 -1.65 13.40 -4.05
C ASN A 253 -0.77 14.42 -4.79
N LYS A 254 -1.36 15.34 -5.54
CA LYS A 254 -0.62 16.41 -6.22
C LYS A 254 0.13 17.30 -5.22
N ARG A 255 -0.46 17.60 -4.06
CA ARG A 255 0.25 18.35 -3.00
C ARG A 255 1.45 17.57 -2.46
N ARG A 256 1.30 16.25 -2.21
CA ARG A 256 2.42 15.38 -1.82
C ARG A 256 3.53 15.36 -2.87
N GLN A 257 3.17 15.29 -4.14
CA GLN A 257 4.11 15.34 -5.26
C GLN A 257 4.88 16.66 -5.33
N GLN A 258 4.22 17.80 -5.06
CA GLN A 258 4.88 19.11 -5.00
C GLN A 258 5.93 19.18 -3.88
N ILE A 259 5.62 18.65 -2.70
CA ILE A 259 6.56 18.58 -1.57
C ILE A 259 7.74 17.67 -1.93
N ALA A 260 7.46 16.50 -2.49
CA ALA A 260 8.48 15.52 -2.90
C ALA A 260 9.39 16.07 -4.00
N ASP A 261 8.86 16.82 -4.98
CA ASP A 261 9.65 17.48 -6.03
C ASP A 261 10.65 18.45 -5.42
N ARG A 262 10.25 19.26 -4.43
CA ARG A 262 11.15 20.11 -3.67
C ARG A 262 12.23 19.32 -2.93
N PHE A 263 11.86 18.26 -2.24
CA PHE A 263 12.83 17.37 -1.57
C PHE A 263 13.86 16.83 -2.54
N TYR A 264 13.43 16.32 -3.70
CA TYR A 264 14.34 15.80 -4.72
C TYR A 264 15.26 16.84 -5.32
N ARG A 265 14.80 18.08 -5.53
CA ARG A 265 15.60 19.15 -6.15
C ARG A 265 16.51 19.86 -5.17
N GLU A 266 16.04 20.07 -3.93
CA GLU A 266 16.66 21.02 -2.99
C GLU A 266 17.49 20.30 -1.90
N ILE A 267 17.26 19.00 -1.63
CA ILE A 267 18.14 18.24 -0.71
C ILE A 267 19.43 17.91 -1.42
N ASP A 268 20.52 18.51 -0.90
CA ASP A 268 21.90 18.36 -1.41
C ASP A 268 22.85 18.05 -0.23
N ASN A 269 22.73 16.84 0.31
CA ASN A 269 23.62 16.34 1.36
C ASN A 269 24.13 14.94 0.95
N PRO A 270 25.46 14.77 0.76
CA PRO A 270 26.03 13.50 0.29
C PRO A 270 25.86 12.33 1.25
N ARG A 271 25.46 12.58 2.51
CA ARG A 271 25.13 11.53 3.49
C ARG A 271 23.72 10.98 3.34
N ILE A 272 22.90 11.62 2.50
CA ILE A 272 21.49 11.28 2.33
C ILE A 272 21.26 10.82 0.90
N THR A 273 20.80 9.58 0.75
CA THR A 273 20.34 9.05 -0.53
C THR A 273 18.84 9.24 -0.64
N LEU A 274 18.38 9.68 -1.80
CA LEU A 274 16.97 9.90 -2.11
C LEU A 274 16.50 8.84 -3.12
N PRO A 275 15.90 7.74 -2.67
CA PRO A 275 15.39 6.71 -3.56
C PRO A 275 14.37 7.25 -4.56
N GLY A 276 14.39 6.77 -5.81
CA GLY A 276 13.49 7.21 -6.87
C GLY A 276 13.79 8.58 -7.48
N LYS A 277 14.76 9.33 -6.95
CA LYS A 277 15.11 10.70 -7.41
C LYS A 277 15.32 10.76 -8.92
N ARG A 278 16.10 9.83 -9.48
CA ARG A 278 16.41 9.82 -10.91
C ARG A 278 15.16 9.64 -11.78
N ARG A 279 14.29 8.69 -11.41
CA ARG A 279 13.02 8.45 -12.11
C ARG A 279 12.15 9.69 -12.11
N TRP A 280 11.93 10.26 -10.93
CA TRP A 280 11.12 11.46 -10.76
C TRP A 280 11.63 12.65 -11.58
N LEU A 281 12.92 12.96 -11.51
CA LEU A 281 13.52 14.07 -12.25
C LEU A 281 13.56 13.85 -13.78
N ASN A 282 13.44 12.60 -14.24
CA ASN A 282 13.25 12.26 -15.65
C ASN A 282 11.79 12.38 -16.11
N GLY A 283 10.87 12.76 -15.24
CA GLY A 283 9.46 12.99 -15.55
C GLY A 283 8.57 11.75 -15.42
N GLU A 284 9.01 10.72 -14.69
CA GLU A 284 8.17 9.56 -14.35
C GLU A 284 7.29 9.94 -13.15
N GLU A 285 6.03 10.34 -13.40
CA GLU A 285 5.06 10.75 -12.36
C GLU A 285 4.29 9.54 -11.80
N ASP A 286 5.00 8.50 -11.43
CA ASP A 286 4.48 7.21 -11.01
C ASP A 286 4.57 6.99 -9.48
N ASN A 287 4.50 8.05 -8.69
CA ASN A 287 4.56 8.02 -7.24
C ASN A 287 3.56 9.00 -6.61
N VAL A 288 2.80 8.54 -5.60
CA VAL A 288 1.87 9.35 -4.81
C VAL A 288 2.41 9.70 -3.42
N PHE A 289 3.63 9.32 -3.14
CA PHE A 289 4.38 9.66 -1.91
C PHE A 289 3.53 9.46 -0.64
N HIS A 290 2.99 8.25 -0.48
CA HIS A 290 2.38 7.86 0.79
C HIS A 290 3.39 8.03 1.92
N ILE A 291 4.62 7.65 1.66
CA ILE A 291 5.81 7.87 2.48
C ILE A 291 6.88 8.48 1.59
N PHE A 292 7.66 9.42 2.11
CA PHE A 292 8.89 9.90 1.47
C PHE A 292 10.08 9.32 2.20
N PRO A 293 10.64 8.18 1.74
CA PRO A 293 11.80 7.56 2.36
C PRO A 293 13.09 8.26 1.95
N ILE A 294 14.02 8.37 2.87
CA ILE A 294 15.43 8.70 2.63
C ILE A 294 16.30 7.60 3.23
N LEU A 295 17.51 7.43 2.71
CA LEU A 295 18.47 6.47 3.25
C LEU A 295 19.68 7.23 3.79
N CYS A 296 20.12 6.87 5.00
CA CYS A 296 21.27 7.46 5.68
C CYS A 296 21.96 6.37 6.52
N GLU A 297 23.27 6.17 6.33
CA GLU A 297 24.02 5.20 7.14
C GLU A 297 23.97 5.55 8.65
N ASP A 298 23.99 6.85 8.98
CA ASP A 298 23.85 7.36 10.35
C ASP A 298 22.37 7.67 10.69
N ARG A 299 21.40 6.83 10.24
CA ARG A 299 19.95 7.03 10.36
C ARG A 299 19.50 7.44 11.75
N ASP A 300 19.98 6.77 12.80
CA ASP A 300 19.55 7.04 14.18
C ASP A 300 20.07 8.39 14.68
N ALA A 301 21.27 8.81 14.25
CA ALA A 301 21.80 10.13 14.55
C ALA A 301 21.01 11.22 13.81
N LEU A 302 20.66 10.99 12.53
CA LEU A 302 19.81 11.89 11.75
C LEU A 302 18.41 12.03 12.37
N GLN A 303 17.80 10.93 12.78
CA GLN A 303 16.50 10.94 13.45
C GLN A 303 16.55 11.75 14.76
N SER A 304 17.57 11.55 15.57
CA SER A 304 17.76 12.30 16.82
C SER A 304 17.96 13.80 16.56
N TYR A 305 18.79 14.14 15.58
CA TYR A 305 19.03 15.52 15.17
C TYR A 305 17.73 16.22 14.71
N LEU A 306 16.92 15.58 13.87
CA LEU A 306 15.64 16.13 13.40
C LEU A 306 14.65 16.31 14.56
N LYS A 307 14.60 15.33 15.46
CA LYS A 307 13.76 15.41 16.67
C LYS A 307 14.13 16.59 17.59
N GLU A 308 15.43 16.87 17.80
CA GLU A 308 15.93 18.04 18.55
C GLU A 308 15.56 19.37 17.88
N LYS A 309 15.25 19.35 16.58
CA LYS A 309 14.80 20.50 15.78
C LYS A 309 13.29 20.52 15.56
N ASP A 310 12.55 19.79 16.40
CA ASP A 310 11.09 19.73 16.36
C ASP A 310 10.51 19.16 15.05
N VAL A 311 11.20 18.23 14.39
CA VAL A 311 10.70 17.49 13.23
C VAL A 311 10.50 16.01 13.61
N GLN A 312 9.27 15.52 13.48
CA GLN A 312 8.93 14.11 13.68
C GLN A 312 9.25 13.31 12.41
N THR A 313 9.84 12.12 12.59
CA THR A 313 10.13 11.16 11.53
C THR A 313 9.75 9.76 11.99
N LEU A 314 9.53 8.85 11.05
CA LEU A 314 9.25 7.44 11.32
C LEU A 314 10.23 6.54 10.56
N ILE A 315 10.20 5.25 10.89
CA ILE A 315 10.99 4.22 10.21
C ILE A 315 10.04 3.17 9.65
N HIS A 316 10.05 2.95 8.35
CA HIS A 316 9.22 1.96 7.66
C HIS A 316 10.09 0.99 6.85
N TYR A 317 10.59 -0.13 7.51
CA TYR A 317 10.25 -0.58 8.86
C TYR A 317 11.55 -0.93 9.62
N PRO A 318 11.57 -0.94 10.98
CA PRO A 318 12.83 -1.12 11.72
C PRO A 318 13.40 -2.55 11.63
N ILE A 319 12.55 -3.55 11.40
CA ILE A 319 12.95 -4.96 11.32
C ILE A 319 12.35 -5.55 10.04
N PRO A 320 13.19 -6.08 9.13
CA PRO A 320 12.70 -6.70 7.90
C PRO A 320 11.90 -7.97 8.17
N PRO A 321 10.96 -8.34 7.29
CA PRO A 321 10.05 -9.47 7.49
C PRO A 321 10.75 -10.79 7.83
N HIS A 322 11.86 -11.12 7.15
CA HIS A 322 12.61 -12.36 7.39
C HIS A 322 13.38 -12.40 8.72
N ARG A 323 13.46 -11.27 9.45
CA ARG A 323 14.05 -11.17 10.78
C ARG A 323 13.00 -11.08 11.88
N GLN A 324 11.70 -11.10 11.53
CA GLN A 324 10.62 -11.12 12.51
C GLN A 324 10.54 -12.48 13.23
N ARG A 325 10.21 -12.46 14.52
CA ARG A 325 10.13 -13.70 15.33
C ARG A 325 9.08 -14.69 14.84
N CYS A 326 8.01 -14.21 14.21
CA CYS A 326 6.95 -15.05 13.64
C CYS A 326 7.42 -15.87 12.42
N TYR A 327 8.57 -15.51 11.82
CA TYR A 327 9.20 -16.21 10.70
C TYR A 327 10.60 -16.72 11.10
N ALA A 328 10.68 -17.42 12.24
CA ALA A 328 11.94 -17.94 12.80
C ALA A 328 12.67 -18.90 11.84
N GLU A 329 11.94 -19.54 10.93
CA GLU A 329 12.47 -20.42 9.88
C GLU A 329 13.36 -19.67 8.87
N TRP A 330 13.21 -18.36 8.74
CA TRP A 330 14.01 -17.52 7.84
C TRP A 330 15.24 -16.86 8.50
N ARG A 331 15.49 -17.14 9.77
CA ARG A 331 16.58 -16.48 10.52
C ARG A 331 17.95 -16.60 9.87
N ASP A 332 18.19 -17.70 9.11
CA ASP A 332 19.47 -17.96 8.44
C ASP A 332 19.47 -17.45 6.98
N LEU A 333 18.34 -16.90 6.50
CA LEU A 333 18.25 -16.31 5.18
C LEU A 333 18.98 -14.96 5.16
N SER A 334 19.88 -14.76 4.19
CA SER A 334 20.58 -13.50 3.99
C SER A 334 19.97 -12.73 2.83
N LEU A 335 19.49 -11.51 3.12
CA LEU A 335 18.91 -10.57 2.16
C LEU A 335 19.58 -9.21 2.36
N PRO A 336 20.83 -9.06 1.86
CA PRO A 336 21.69 -7.93 2.21
C PRO A 336 21.15 -6.56 1.78
N VAL A 337 20.45 -6.48 0.64
CA VAL A 337 19.86 -5.21 0.17
C VAL A 337 18.69 -4.83 1.08
N THR A 338 17.78 -5.75 1.35
CA THR A 338 16.67 -5.56 2.29
C THR A 338 17.17 -5.14 3.67
N GLU A 339 18.16 -5.88 4.22
CA GLU A 339 18.72 -5.59 5.54
C GLU A 339 19.39 -4.22 5.59
N ARG A 340 20.04 -3.80 4.51
CA ARG A 340 20.64 -2.47 4.38
C ARG A 340 19.57 -1.38 4.38
N ILE A 341 18.52 -1.52 3.57
CA ILE A 341 17.41 -0.58 3.53
C ILE A 341 16.80 -0.39 4.93
N HIS A 342 16.49 -1.47 5.62
CA HIS A 342 15.90 -1.39 6.97
C HIS A 342 16.82 -0.77 8.04
N ARG A 343 18.14 -0.77 7.83
CA ARG A 343 19.07 -0.04 8.70
C ARG A 343 19.13 1.45 8.38
N GLU A 344 19.00 1.82 7.12
CA GLU A 344 19.27 3.17 6.62
C GLU A 344 18.02 4.01 6.41
N GLU A 345 16.83 3.38 6.27
CA GLU A 345 15.60 4.08 5.95
C GLU A 345 15.13 4.98 7.09
N LEU A 346 14.77 6.22 6.74
CA LEU A 346 14.06 7.19 7.56
C LEU A 346 12.99 7.87 6.73
N SER A 347 11.76 7.85 7.21
CA SER A 347 10.62 8.46 6.54
C SER A 347 10.42 9.90 6.99
N LEU A 348 10.43 10.83 6.03
CA LEU A 348 10.15 12.24 6.26
C LEU A 348 8.65 12.54 6.24
N PRO A 349 8.19 13.58 6.96
CA PRO A 349 6.86 14.12 6.77
C PRO A 349 6.63 14.48 5.30
N CYS A 350 5.56 13.97 4.71
CA CYS A 350 5.13 14.30 3.35
C CYS A 350 3.62 14.09 3.26
N ASN A 351 2.83 15.14 3.52
CA ASN A 351 1.38 15.05 3.50
C ASN A 351 0.74 16.34 3.02
N GLN A 352 -0.52 16.27 2.61
CA GLN A 352 -1.26 17.37 1.98
C GLN A 352 -1.48 18.59 2.87
N THR A 353 -1.29 18.48 4.18
CA THR A 353 -1.47 19.61 5.13
C THR A 353 -0.16 20.34 5.45
N MET A 354 0.98 19.88 4.93
CA MET A 354 2.26 20.55 5.13
C MET A 354 2.34 21.87 4.36
N SER A 355 2.87 22.91 5.04
CA SER A 355 3.15 24.21 4.43
C SER A 355 4.48 24.18 3.64
N ASP A 356 4.66 25.21 2.81
CA ASP A 356 5.93 25.38 2.09
C ASP A 356 7.07 25.77 3.04
N ASP A 357 6.78 26.51 4.12
CA ASP A 357 7.75 26.86 5.17
C ASP A 357 8.23 25.62 5.93
N GLU A 358 7.31 24.69 6.28
CA GLU A 358 7.67 23.42 6.92
C GLU A 358 8.55 22.56 5.98
N THR A 359 8.24 22.55 4.70
CA THR A 359 9.04 21.84 3.68
C THR A 359 10.44 22.45 3.57
N GLU A 360 10.56 23.78 3.51
CA GLU A 360 11.84 24.49 3.45
C GLU A 360 12.68 24.26 4.72
N GLN A 361 12.05 24.28 5.90
CA GLN A 361 12.73 23.99 7.16
C GLN A 361 13.33 22.59 7.16
N ILE A 362 12.60 21.56 6.72
CA ILE A 362 13.11 20.19 6.62
C ILE A 362 14.31 20.12 5.67
N ILE A 363 14.21 20.74 4.49
CA ILE A 363 15.31 20.78 3.51
C ILE A 363 16.56 21.43 4.12
N GLY A 364 16.41 22.57 4.76
CA GLY A 364 17.52 23.28 5.42
C GLY A 364 18.21 22.45 6.51
N LEU A 365 17.42 21.74 7.33
CA LEU A 365 17.94 20.84 8.37
C LEU A 365 18.69 19.66 7.77
N LEU A 366 18.13 19.00 6.74
CA LEU A 366 18.78 17.87 6.07
C LEU A 366 20.08 18.29 5.41
N ASN A 367 20.12 19.44 4.75
CA ASN A 367 21.32 20.00 4.15
C ASN A 367 22.39 20.40 5.19
N GLY A 368 21.98 20.75 6.39
CA GLY A 368 22.86 21.08 7.50
C GLY A 368 23.41 19.88 8.29
N PHE A 369 22.79 18.71 8.16
CA PHE A 369 23.19 17.52 8.93
C PHE A 369 24.63 17.08 8.61
N GLY A 370 25.47 16.98 9.66
CA GLY A 370 26.86 16.57 9.53
C GLY A 370 27.80 17.59 8.85
N ARG A 371 27.31 18.79 8.55
CA ARG A 371 28.16 19.93 8.14
C ARG A 371 28.52 20.70 9.41
N SER A 372 29.80 20.60 9.83
CA SER A 372 30.39 21.37 10.95
C SER A 372 30.71 22.80 10.52
#